data_e3724e68c10fbd78b8ecd6ec830fb7b2
#
_entry.id   e3724e68c10fbd78b8ecd6ec830fb7b2
#
_cell.length_a   1.000
_cell.length_b   1.000
_cell.length_c   1.000
_cell.angle_alpha   90.00
_cell.angle_beta   90.00
_cell.angle_gamma   90.00
#
_symmetry.space_group_name_H-M   'P 1'
#
loop_
_entity.id
_entity.type
_entity.pdbx_description
1 polymer ?
#
loop_
_entity_poly.entity_id
_entity_poly.type
_entity_poly.pdbx_seq_one_letter_code
_entity_poly.pdbx_strand_id
1 'polypeptide(L)'
;MTNFTLIFRNLIKKDWKKLSLSLIGLVYFAVFYAPMMSNIYSTKAELLAMFETLKNPAMIALVGPTEATAQTVTMASFYFQEMTLFTALIFIIVGILHVLSRTRAEEEEGQSELVLSFPVGKLTQPVAVLLEMTGFYLTSGVLITAGLSLVTQASNGFSLTTNALYGFSLALSGLLFSALALLIAQLFATASTARNVTFSLLGALYIARAFTDLSNLTLSRLNPLAWVYLSSPAIGNHGLYLLATLLLVGCLSLVALYLQNRRDISGSIFSGKERHHRASRLYSSTLGFVAKNAQGQLTIWGIGLLIMGATYGSIFGDIDKFVKNNATIKAMFVENPKFNLAEQ
;
A
#
# COMPACT_ATOMS: atom_id res chain seq x y z
N MET A 1 7.22 -32.09 3.85
CA MET A 1 6.77 -31.16 4.91
C MET A 1 5.94 -31.90 5.92
N THR A 2 6.60 -32.57 6.87
CA THR A 2 5.94 -33.27 7.96
C THR A 2 5.21 -32.27 8.87
N ASN A 3 4.01 -32.62 9.29
CA ASN A 3 3.17 -31.82 10.21
C ASN A 3 2.73 -30.42 9.69
N PHE A 4 2.76 -30.19 8.38
CA PHE A 4 2.35 -28.88 7.78
C PHE A 4 0.93 -28.49 8.20
N THR A 5 -0.04 -29.39 8.06
CA THR A 5 -1.45 -29.14 8.37
C THR A 5 -1.66 -28.73 9.83
N LEU A 6 -0.90 -29.30 10.76
CA LEU A 6 -0.97 -28.93 12.16
C LEU A 6 -0.47 -27.50 12.41
N ILE A 7 0.69 -27.16 11.84
CA ILE A 7 1.27 -25.82 11.96
C ILE A 7 0.33 -24.77 11.31
N PHE A 8 -0.15 -25.02 10.08
CA PHE A 8 -1.05 -24.13 9.37
C PHE A 8 -2.36 -23.90 10.14
N ARG A 9 -2.98 -24.98 10.67
CA ARG A 9 -4.19 -24.85 11.49
C ARG A 9 -3.95 -24.04 12.76
N ASN A 10 -2.81 -24.23 13.42
CA ASN A 10 -2.47 -23.50 14.62
C ASN A 10 -2.21 -22.01 14.32
N LEU A 11 -1.55 -21.70 13.20
CA LEU A 11 -1.33 -20.34 12.73
C LEU A 11 -2.67 -19.62 12.52
N ILE A 12 -3.59 -20.21 11.74
CA ILE A 12 -4.92 -19.65 11.52
C ILE A 12 -5.67 -19.46 12.84
N LYS A 13 -5.63 -20.42 13.77
CA LYS A 13 -6.26 -20.29 15.09
C LYS A 13 -5.67 -19.15 15.93
N LYS A 14 -4.36 -18.90 15.80
CA LYS A 14 -3.68 -17.82 16.51
C LYS A 14 -4.06 -16.44 15.92
N ASP A 15 -4.23 -16.36 14.60
CA ASP A 15 -4.34 -15.10 13.88
C ASP A 15 -5.76 -14.71 13.45
N TRP A 16 -6.74 -15.63 13.52
CA TRP A 16 -8.07 -15.42 12.96
C TRP A 16 -8.75 -14.13 13.44
N LYS A 17 -8.63 -13.78 14.75
CA LYS A 17 -9.25 -12.56 15.30
C LYS A 17 -8.64 -11.30 14.69
N LYS A 18 -7.29 -11.26 14.63
CA LYS A 18 -6.55 -10.12 14.07
C LYS A 18 -6.81 -9.99 12.58
N LEU A 19 -6.75 -11.08 11.83
CA LEU A 19 -6.97 -11.08 10.39
C LEU A 19 -8.43 -10.79 10.04
N SER A 20 -9.41 -11.34 10.78
CA SER A 20 -10.82 -11.02 10.55
C SER A 20 -11.11 -9.54 10.81
N LEU A 21 -10.59 -8.96 11.88
CA LEU A 21 -10.74 -7.53 12.15
C LEU A 21 -10.09 -6.67 11.05
N SER A 22 -8.88 -7.04 10.62
CA SER A 22 -8.20 -6.36 9.51
C SER A 22 -8.99 -6.50 8.21
N LEU A 23 -9.52 -7.69 7.91
CA LEU A 23 -10.34 -7.95 6.73
C LEU A 23 -11.59 -7.07 6.70
N ILE A 24 -12.33 -7.03 7.80
CA ILE A 24 -13.52 -6.17 7.94
C ILE A 24 -13.15 -4.70 7.72
N GLY A 25 -12.09 -4.21 8.36
CA GLY A 25 -11.64 -2.83 8.21
C GLY A 25 -11.23 -2.49 6.78
N LEU A 26 -10.48 -3.37 6.11
CA LEU A 26 -10.03 -3.19 4.73
C LEU A 26 -11.20 -3.20 3.74
N VAL A 27 -12.11 -4.16 3.87
CA VAL A 27 -13.30 -4.27 3.01
C VAL A 27 -14.23 -3.08 3.23
N TYR A 28 -14.46 -2.70 4.48
CA TYR A 28 -15.26 -1.52 4.82
C TYR A 28 -14.68 -0.26 4.18
N PHE A 29 -13.38 -0.01 4.36
CA PHE A 29 -12.71 1.16 3.78
C PHE A 29 -12.80 1.18 2.25
N ALA A 30 -12.58 0.01 1.61
CA ALA A 30 -12.60 -0.12 0.15
C ALA A 30 -14.02 -0.11 -0.46
N VAL A 31 -15.09 -0.23 0.30
CA VAL A 31 -16.46 -0.35 -0.23
C VAL A 31 -17.33 0.83 0.18
N PHE A 32 -17.25 1.23 1.44
CA PHE A 32 -18.16 2.22 2.02
C PHE A 32 -18.06 3.61 1.39
N TYR A 33 -16.87 3.97 0.90
CA TYR A 33 -16.63 5.30 0.33
C TYR A 33 -17.29 5.50 -1.05
N ALA A 34 -17.54 4.41 -1.80
CA ALA A 34 -18.12 4.48 -3.14
C ALA A 34 -19.56 5.06 -3.17
N PRO A 35 -20.52 4.57 -2.36
CA PRO A 35 -21.84 5.16 -2.31
C PRO A 35 -21.84 6.58 -1.72
N MET A 36 -20.93 6.88 -0.77
CA MET A 36 -20.80 8.22 -0.22
C MET A 36 -20.39 9.23 -1.30
N MET A 37 -19.40 8.90 -2.13
CA MET A 37 -18.99 9.75 -3.26
C MET A 37 -20.11 9.95 -4.27
N SER A 38 -20.87 8.90 -4.58
CA SER A 38 -22.01 8.99 -5.49
C SER A 38 -23.10 9.95 -5.01
N ASN A 39 -23.23 10.13 -3.69
CA ASN A 39 -24.15 11.09 -3.10
C ASN A 39 -23.60 12.53 -3.09
N ILE A 40 -22.29 12.69 -2.97
CA ILE A 40 -21.62 14.01 -2.97
C ILE A 40 -21.58 14.59 -4.38
N TYR A 41 -21.22 13.78 -5.38
CA TYR A 41 -21.11 14.18 -6.79
C TYR A 41 -22.31 13.64 -7.58
N SER A 42 -23.48 14.20 -7.33
CA SER A 42 -24.73 13.71 -7.87
C SER A 42 -24.94 14.12 -9.34
N THR A 43 -24.27 15.18 -9.78
CA THR A 43 -24.39 15.69 -11.15
C THR A 43 -23.11 15.46 -11.97
N LYS A 44 -23.27 15.31 -13.29
CA LYS A 44 -22.14 15.18 -14.22
C LYS A 44 -21.21 16.40 -14.19
N ALA A 45 -21.76 17.59 -13.94
CA ALA A 45 -20.99 18.82 -13.85
C ALA A 45 -20.07 18.83 -12.62
N GLU A 46 -20.57 18.41 -11.45
CA GLU A 46 -19.78 18.27 -10.24
C GLU A 46 -18.67 17.23 -10.40
N LEU A 47 -19.00 16.06 -10.99
CA LEU A 47 -18.02 15.02 -11.28
C LEU A 47 -16.90 15.52 -12.20
N LEU A 48 -17.25 16.28 -13.25
CA LEU A 48 -16.27 16.86 -14.18
C LEU A 48 -15.40 17.91 -13.50
N ALA A 49 -15.97 18.76 -12.65
CA ALA A 49 -15.21 19.75 -11.89
C ALA A 49 -14.16 19.10 -10.98
N MET A 50 -14.54 18.03 -10.27
CA MET A 50 -13.62 17.28 -9.43
C MET A 50 -12.61 16.47 -10.24
N PHE A 51 -13.02 15.90 -11.38
CA PHE A 51 -12.11 15.19 -12.28
C PHE A 51 -10.97 16.09 -12.81
N GLU A 52 -11.22 17.37 -13.07
CA GLU A 52 -10.16 18.30 -13.47
C GLU A 52 -9.11 18.48 -12.36
N THR A 53 -9.48 18.31 -11.09
CA THR A 53 -8.51 18.35 -9.99
C THR A 53 -7.51 17.20 -10.04
N LEU A 54 -7.93 16.02 -10.51
CA LEU A 54 -7.04 14.84 -10.64
C LEU A 54 -5.96 15.02 -11.70
N LYS A 55 -6.13 15.98 -12.63
CA LYS A 55 -5.11 16.32 -13.63
C LYS A 55 -4.02 17.24 -13.11
N ASN A 56 -4.19 17.79 -11.92
CA ASN A 56 -3.16 18.61 -11.29
C ASN A 56 -1.90 17.74 -11.03
N PRO A 57 -0.69 18.20 -11.32
CA PRO A 57 0.55 17.47 -11.08
C PRO A 57 0.69 16.93 -9.64
N ALA A 58 0.24 17.68 -8.63
CA ALA A 58 0.28 17.22 -7.26
C ALA A 58 -0.67 16.02 -7.01
N MET A 59 -1.85 16.02 -7.63
CA MET A 59 -2.78 14.88 -7.55
C MET A 59 -2.24 13.68 -8.32
N ILE A 60 -1.66 13.87 -9.50
CA ILE A 60 -0.98 12.80 -10.24
C ILE A 60 0.14 12.18 -9.39
N ALA A 61 0.96 12.99 -8.73
CA ALA A 61 1.99 12.50 -7.83
C ALA A 61 1.41 11.73 -6.64
N LEU A 62 0.21 12.07 -6.17
CA LEU A 62 -0.43 11.46 -5.00
C LEU A 62 -1.15 10.15 -5.37
N VAL A 63 -2.02 10.17 -6.39
CA VAL A 63 -2.92 9.04 -6.71
C VAL A 63 -2.62 8.35 -8.04
N GLY A 64 -1.69 8.88 -8.84
CA GLY A 64 -1.33 8.39 -10.17
C GLY A 64 -2.05 9.15 -11.30
N PRO A 65 -1.59 8.97 -12.54
CA PRO A 65 -2.23 9.55 -13.73
C PRO A 65 -3.54 8.83 -14.04
N THR A 66 -4.49 9.56 -14.64
CA THR A 66 -5.75 8.98 -15.11
C THR A 66 -5.75 8.83 -16.63
N GLU A 67 -6.30 7.74 -17.13
CA GLU A 67 -6.57 7.53 -18.56
C GLU A 67 -7.95 8.07 -18.95
N ALA A 68 -8.78 8.51 -17.99
CA ALA A 68 -10.07 9.07 -18.25
C ALA A 68 -9.98 10.40 -18.99
N THR A 69 -10.98 10.65 -19.82
CA THR A 69 -11.23 11.94 -20.47
C THR A 69 -12.56 12.52 -19.97
N ALA A 70 -12.83 13.79 -20.27
CA ALA A 70 -14.11 14.41 -19.91
C ALA A 70 -15.33 13.67 -20.48
N GLN A 71 -15.15 12.93 -21.60
CA GLN A 71 -16.21 12.14 -22.23
C GLN A 71 -16.37 10.76 -21.59
N THR A 72 -15.27 10.14 -21.13
CA THR A 72 -15.24 8.76 -20.63
C THR A 72 -15.29 8.65 -19.11
N VAL A 73 -15.13 9.77 -18.40
CA VAL A 73 -15.17 9.77 -16.93
C VAL A 73 -16.54 9.31 -16.42
N THR A 74 -16.52 8.33 -15.52
CA THR A 74 -17.68 7.83 -14.79
C THR A 74 -17.41 7.95 -13.30
N MET A 75 -18.43 7.81 -12.47
CA MET A 75 -18.26 7.79 -11.02
C MET A 75 -17.31 6.68 -10.58
N ALA A 76 -17.41 5.51 -11.20
CA ALA A 76 -16.53 4.38 -10.92
C ALA A 76 -15.07 4.70 -11.25
N SER A 77 -14.79 5.27 -12.44
CA SER A 77 -13.42 5.60 -12.83
C SER A 77 -12.80 6.67 -11.93
N PHE A 78 -13.59 7.66 -11.52
CA PHE A 78 -13.16 8.68 -10.58
C PHE A 78 -12.84 8.07 -9.20
N TYR A 79 -13.78 7.25 -8.67
CA TYR A 79 -13.60 6.56 -7.39
C TYR A 79 -12.35 5.66 -7.38
N PHE A 80 -12.20 4.83 -8.41
CA PHE A 80 -11.06 3.92 -8.48
C PHE A 80 -9.74 4.70 -8.60
N GLN A 81 -9.71 5.78 -9.37
CA GLN A 81 -8.51 6.61 -9.49
C GLN A 81 -8.10 7.20 -8.14
N GLU A 82 -9.03 7.75 -7.39
CA GLU A 82 -8.75 8.40 -6.12
C GLU A 82 -8.40 7.42 -5.02
N MET A 83 -9.14 6.30 -4.92
CA MET A 83 -9.05 5.38 -3.77
C MET A 83 -8.02 4.26 -3.92
N THR A 84 -7.63 3.88 -5.15
CA THR A 84 -6.81 2.69 -5.37
C THR A 84 -5.51 2.74 -4.60
N LEU A 85 -4.76 3.81 -4.70
CA LEU A 85 -3.43 3.86 -4.11
C LEU A 85 -3.46 3.98 -2.59
N PHE A 86 -4.37 4.78 -2.04
CA PHE A 86 -4.56 4.89 -0.58
C PHE A 86 -4.95 3.55 0.02
N THR A 87 -5.92 2.89 -0.58
CA THR A 87 -6.37 1.58 -0.11
C THR A 87 -5.25 0.54 -0.25
N ALA A 88 -4.53 0.52 -1.38
CA ALA A 88 -3.41 -0.39 -1.60
C ALA A 88 -2.32 -0.23 -0.54
N LEU A 89 -1.96 1.00 -0.14
CA LEU A 89 -0.98 1.23 0.91
C LEU A 89 -1.40 0.59 2.24
N ILE A 90 -2.69 0.67 2.60
CA ILE A 90 -3.19 0.02 3.82
C ILE A 90 -3.07 -1.51 3.72
N PHE A 91 -3.43 -2.09 2.57
CA PHE A 91 -3.26 -3.53 2.30
C PHE A 91 -1.80 -3.95 2.42
N ILE A 92 -0.89 -3.20 1.83
CA ILE A 92 0.56 -3.42 1.86
C ILE A 92 1.09 -3.39 3.29
N ILE A 93 0.70 -2.39 4.09
CA ILE A 93 1.13 -2.24 5.49
C ILE A 93 0.69 -3.45 6.33
N VAL A 94 -0.55 -3.89 6.18
CA VAL A 94 -1.08 -5.08 6.89
C VAL A 94 -0.24 -6.32 6.55
N GLY A 95 0.07 -6.54 5.28
CA GLY A 95 0.88 -7.68 4.83
C GLY A 95 2.31 -7.65 5.36
N ILE A 96 3.00 -6.52 5.25
CA ILE A 96 4.37 -6.36 5.75
C ILE A 96 4.44 -6.66 7.25
N LEU A 97 3.56 -6.04 8.03
CA LEU A 97 3.56 -6.20 9.49
C LEU A 97 3.22 -7.63 9.90
N HIS A 98 2.25 -8.25 9.23
CA HIS A 98 1.86 -9.62 9.54
C HIS A 98 2.97 -10.61 9.23
N VAL A 99 3.51 -10.60 8.01
CA VAL A 99 4.56 -11.53 7.57
C VAL A 99 5.80 -11.43 8.45
N LEU A 100 6.30 -10.21 8.72
CA LEU A 100 7.48 -10.03 9.55
C LEU A 100 7.24 -10.47 11.01
N SER A 101 6.03 -10.28 11.54
CA SER A 101 5.68 -10.72 12.89
C SER A 101 5.62 -12.26 13.03
N ARG A 102 5.25 -12.97 11.93
CA ARG A 102 5.10 -14.43 11.91
C ARG A 102 6.32 -15.18 11.36
N THR A 103 7.33 -14.45 10.93
CA THR A 103 8.56 -15.04 10.40
C THR A 103 9.76 -14.56 11.21
N ARG A 104 10.32 -13.41 10.88
CA ARG A 104 11.57 -12.93 11.50
C ARG A 104 11.45 -12.62 12.99
N ALA A 105 10.31 -12.07 13.44
CA ALA A 105 10.11 -11.77 14.86
C ALA A 105 10.03 -13.06 15.69
N GLU A 106 9.28 -14.09 15.25
CA GLU A 106 9.20 -15.38 15.94
C GLU A 106 10.56 -16.13 15.92
N GLU A 107 11.38 -15.90 14.89
CA GLU A 107 12.74 -16.44 14.82
C GLU A 107 13.68 -15.70 15.79
N GLU A 108 13.61 -14.38 15.89
CA GLU A 108 14.39 -13.54 16.81
C GLU A 108 14.04 -13.84 18.27
N GLU A 109 12.79 -14.19 18.57
CA GLU A 109 12.30 -14.59 19.90
C GLU A 109 12.60 -16.06 20.25
N GLY A 110 13.23 -16.82 19.35
CA GLY A 110 13.54 -18.24 19.56
C GLY A 110 12.37 -19.21 19.41
N GLN A 111 11.15 -18.70 19.07
CA GLN A 111 9.97 -19.55 18.91
C GLN A 111 10.14 -20.53 17.73
N SER A 112 10.82 -20.11 16.67
CA SER A 112 11.09 -20.96 15.50
C SER A 112 12.01 -22.15 15.86
N GLU A 113 12.99 -21.97 16.75
CA GLU A 113 13.87 -23.05 17.22
C GLU A 113 13.07 -24.09 18.01
N LEU A 114 12.15 -23.63 18.86
CA LEU A 114 11.26 -24.52 19.61
C LEU A 114 10.37 -25.35 18.66
N VAL A 115 9.80 -24.74 17.62
CA VAL A 115 8.98 -25.45 16.62
C VAL A 115 9.83 -26.45 15.83
N LEU A 116 11.07 -26.10 15.49
CA LEU A 116 11.97 -26.98 14.74
C LEU A 116 12.61 -28.11 15.58
N SER A 117 12.46 -28.08 16.91
CA SER A 117 12.81 -29.23 17.77
C SER A 117 11.85 -30.42 17.57
N PHE A 118 10.66 -30.18 17.01
CA PHE A 118 9.73 -31.20 16.56
C PHE A 118 10.03 -31.61 15.10
N PRO A 119 9.49 -32.73 14.60
CA PRO A 119 9.69 -33.18 13.22
C PRO A 119 8.95 -32.27 12.22
N VAL A 120 9.42 -31.05 12.08
CA VAL A 120 8.87 -30.00 11.19
C VAL A 120 9.98 -29.50 10.25
N GLY A 121 9.67 -29.34 8.97
CA GLY A 121 10.66 -28.84 8.00
C GLY A 121 10.87 -27.32 8.08
N LYS A 122 12.08 -26.84 7.79
CA LYS A 122 12.45 -25.41 7.78
C LYS A 122 11.52 -24.51 6.95
N LEU A 123 10.94 -25.05 5.90
CA LEU A 123 10.03 -24.30 5.00
C LEU A 123 8.57 -24.32 5.45
N THR A 124 8.21 -25.10 6.48
CA THR A 124 6.82 -25.28 6.90
C THR A 124 6.18 -23.97 7.35
N GLN A 125 6.86 -23.21 8.21
CA GLN A 125 6.35 -21.95 8.74
C GLN A 125 6.24 -20.85 7.66
N PRO A 126 7.28 -20.52 6.88
CA PRO A 126 7.16 -19.47 5.86
C PRO A 126 6.15 -19.80 4.76
N VAL A 127 6.01 -21.07 4.37
CA VAL A 127 4.96 -21.50 3.43
C VAL A 127 3.57 -21.37 4.06
N ALA A 128 3.40 -21.72 5.33
CA ALA A 128 2.13 -21.55 6.03
C ALA A 128 1.72 -20.08 6.09
N VAL A 129 2.63 -19.16 6.40
CA VAL A 129 2.39 -17.71 6.42
C VAL A 129 2.03 -17.17 5.03
N LEU A 130 2.73 -17.61 3.97
CA LEU A 130 2.40 -17.21 2.59
C LEU A 130 1.01 -17.69 2.18
N LEU A 131 0.64 -18.92 2.51
CA LEU A 131 -0.69 -19.45 2.19
C LEU A 131 -1.79 -18.76 3.00
N GLU A 132 -1.53 -18.44 4.25
CA GLU A 132 -2.45 -17.64 5.08
C GLU A 132 -2.70 -16.27 4.44
N MET A 133 -1.62 -15.55 4.06
CA MET A 133 -1.75 -14.26 3.39
C MET A 133 -2.41 -14.36 2.02
N THR A 134 -2.13 -15.40 1.27
CA THR A 134 -2.81 -15.66 -0.01
C THR A 134 -4.32 -15.83 0.20
N GLY A 135 -4.72 -16.66 1.16
CA GLY A 135 -6.13 -16.84 1.53
C GLY A 135 -6.79 -15.55 2.00
N PHE A 136 -6.10 -14.77 2.85
CA PHE A 136 -6.56 -13.47 3.34
C PHE A 136 -6.82 -12.48 2.21
N TYR A 137 -5.86 -12.30 1.30
CA TYR A 137 -5.98 -11.34 0.20
C TYR A 137 -6.96 -11.80 -0.88
N LEU A 138 -7.02 -13.09 -1.21
CA LEU A 138 -8.03 -13.60 -2.13
C LEU A 138 -9.44 -13.37 -1.57
N THR A 139 -9.65 -13.66 -0.28
CA THR A 139 -10.93 -13.40 0.38
C THR A 139 -11.27 -11.91 0.37
N SER A 140 -10.29 -11.03 0.64
CA SER A 140 -10.52 -9.58 0.58
C SER A 140 -10.90 -9.10 -0.81
N GLY A 141 -10.24 -9.58 -1.86
CA GLY A 141 -10.57 -9.26 -3.26
C GLY A 141 -11.99 -9.67 -3.63
N VAL A 142 -12.42 -10.88 -3.23
CA VAL A 142 -13.78 -11.37 -3.44
C VAL A 142 -14.81 -10.54 -2.68
N LEU A 143 -14.56 -10.24 -1.40
CA LEU A 143 -15.47 -9.45 -0.56
C LEU A 143 -15.60 -8.00 -1.04
N ILE A 144 -14.52 -7.37 -1.50
CA ILE A 144 -14.57 -6.02 -2.09
C ILE A 144 -15.37 -6.03 -3.39
N THR A 145 -15.12 -7.01 -4.26
CA THR A 145 -15.88 -7.18 -5.52
C THR A 145 -17.36 -7.32 -5.25
N ALA A 146 -17.73 -8.23 -4.35
CA ALA A 146 -19.12 -8.46 -3.95
C ALA A 146 -19.72 -7.23 -3.28
N GLY A 147 -19.01 -6.62 -2.32
CA GLY A 147 -19.46 -5.43 -1.60
C GLY A 147 -19.75 -4.25 -2.54
N LEU A 148 -18.82 -3.92 -3.43
CA LEU A 148 -19.04 -2.86 -4.43
C LEU A 148 -20.22 -3.19 -5.35
N SER A 149 -20.35 -4.44 -5.80
CA SER A 149 -21.45 -4.86 -6.67
C SER A 149 -22.83 -4.80 -5.98
N LEU A 150 -22.86 -4.88 -4.64
CA LEU A 150 -24.09 -4.74 -3.86
C LEU A 150 -24.48 -3.28 -3.57
N VAL A 151 -23.49 -2.40 -3.35
CA VAL A 151 -23.75 -1.03 -2.88
C VAL A 151 -23.69 0.02 -3.99
N THR A 152 -23.22 -0.34 -5.20
CA THR A 152 -23.08 0.58 -6.32
C THR A 152 -23.97 0.20 -7.49
N GLN A 153 -24.23 1.16 -8.41
CA GLN A 153 -25.06 0.95 -9.57
C GLN A 153 -24.24 0.85 -10.86
N ALA A 154 -24.61 -0.06 -11.73
CA ALA A 154 -23.96 -0.24 -13.04
C ALA A 154 -24.05 1.03 -13.92
N SER A 155 -25.12 1.83 -13.77
CA SER A 155 -25.29 3.12 -14.46
C SER A 155 -24.16 4.12 -14.19
N ASN A 156 -23.49 4.01 -13.05
CA ASN A 156 -22.37 4.85 -12.64
C ASN A 156 -20.98 4.30 -13.07
N GLY A 157 -20.96 3.28 -13.94
CA GLY A 157 -19.75 2.65 -14.46
C GLY A 157 -19.22 1.50 -13.59
N PHE A 158 -19.86 1.17 -12.48
CA PHE A 158 -19.52 0.01 -11.66
C PHE A 158 -20.09 -1.26 -12.31
N SER A 159 -19.21 -2.16 -12.73
CA SER A 159 -19.56 -3.48 -13.24
C SER A 159 -18.83 -4.55 -12.45
N LEU A 160 -19.29 -5.81 -12.54
CA LEU A 160 -18.61 -6.91 -11.88
C LEU A 160 -17.13 -7.00 -12.28
N THR A 161 -16.83 -6.77 -13.56
CA THR A 161 -15.45 -6.80 -14.08
C THR A 161 -14.60 -5.69 -13.50
N THR A 162 -15.11 -4.44 -13.46
CA THR A 162 -14.36 -3.30 -12.91
C THR A 162 -14.16 -3.42 -11.42
N ASN A 163 -15.19 -3.88 -10.69
CA ASN A 163 -15.12 -4.12 -9.25
C ASN A 163 -14.12 -5.25 -8.91
N ALA A 164 -14.12 -6.33 -9.72
CA ALA A 164 -13.16 -7.42 -9.56
C ALA A 164 -11.73 -6.95 -9.85
N LEU A 165 -11.53 -6.20 -10.92
CA LEU A 165 -10.22 -5.66 -11.26
C LEU A 165 -9.66 -4.79 -10.12
N TYR A 166 -10.48 -3.91 -9.55
CA TYR A 166 -10.12 -3.10 -8.39
C TYR A 166 -9.80 -3.96 -7.16
N GLY A 167 -10.73 -4.84 -6.76
CA GLY A 167 -10.55 -5.68 -5.56
C GLY A 167 -9.32 -6.58 -5.64
N PHE A 168 -9.08 -7.22 -6.80
CA PHE A 168 -7.90 -8.06 -6.97
C PHE A 168 -6.60 -7.29 -7.19
N SER A 169 -6.63 -6.07 -7.74
CA SER A 169 -5.45 -5.19 -7.78
C SER A 169 -4.97 -4.84 -6.38
N LEU A 170 -5.88 -4.50 -5.47
CA LEU A 170 -5.58 -4.25 -4.05
C LEU A 170 -5.04 -5.51 -3.36
N ALA A 171 -5.72 -6.64 -3.54
CA ALA A 171 -5.33 -7.92 -2.95
C ALA A 171 -3.92 -8.33 -3.38
N LEU A 172 -3.63 -8.27 -4.68
CA LEU A 172 -2.32 -8.65 -5.21
C LEU A 172 -1.21 -7.67 -4.80
N SER A 173 -1.50 -6.37 -4.64
CA SER A 173 -0.51 -5.42 -4.12
C SER A 173 -0.11 -5.76 -2.68
N GLY A 174 -1.07 -6.10 -1.81
CA GLY A 174 -0.80 -6.54 -0.46
C GLY A 174 0.01 -7.86 -0.42
N LEU A 175 -0.35 -8.82 -1.28
CA LEU A 175 0.36 -10.09 -1.40
C LEU A 175 1.79 -9.91 -1.93
N LEU A 176 2.00 -9.00 -2.89
CA LEU A 176 3.31 -8.66 -3.44
C LEU A 176 4.26 -8.18 -2.35
N PHE A 177 3.81 -7.22 -1.54
CA PHE A 177 4.63 -6.70 -0.45
C PHE A 177 4.76 -7.67 0.73
N SER A 178 3.83 -8.60 0.89
CA SER A 178 3.98 -9.74 1.81
C SER A 178 5.10 -10.67 1.37
N ALA A 179 5.17 -11.02 0.09
CA ALA A 179 6.25 -11.82 -0.47
C ALA A 179 7.61 -11.09 -0.41
N LEU A 180 7.62 -9.78 -0.68
CA LEU A 180 8.80 -8.94 -0.53
C LEU A 180 9.28 -8.87 0.92
N ALA A 181 8.38 -8.70 1.89
CA ALA A 181 8.69 -8.70 3.31
C ALA A 181 9.29 -10.05 3.75
N LEU A 182 8.75 -11.16 3.24
CA LEU A 182 9.31 -12.48 3.50
C LEU A 182 10.73 -12.62 2.93
N LEU A 183 10.98 -12.09 1.72
CA LEU A 183 12.31 -12.08 1.12
C LEU A 183 13.29 -11.24 1.97
N ILE A 184 12.90 -10.05 2.37
CA ILE A 184 13.72 -9.14 3.19
C ILE A 184 13.98 -9.76 4.57
N ALA A 185 13.03 -10.51 5.14
CA ALA A 185 13.21 -11.26 6.37
C ALA A 185 14.35 -12.28 6.30
N GLN A 186 14.70 -12.81 5.11
CA GLN A 186 15.83 -13.71 4.93
C GLN A 186 17.19 -12.98 4.91
N LEU A 187 17.17 -11.70 4.52
CA LEU A 187 18.39 -10.92 4.33
C LEU A 187 18.92 -10.33 5.64
N PHE A 188 18.04 -9.91 6.55
CA PHE A 188 18.39 -9.15 7.74
C PHE A 188 18.20 -9.95 9.04
N ALA A 189 19.07 -9.68 10.02
CA ALA A 189 19.12 -10.43 11.28
C ALA A 189 17.98 -10.12 12.25
N THR A 190 17.41 -8.90 12.22
CA THR A 190 16.37 -8.49 13.15
C THR A 190 15.06 -8.11 12.44
N ALA A 191 13.94 -8.40 13.10
CA ALA A 191 12.61 -8.04 12.60
C ALA A 191 12.45 -6.51 12.42
N SER A 192 13.07 -5.74 13.33
CA SER A 192 13.07 -4.28 13.25
C SER A 192 13.79 -3.78 12.00
N THR A 193 14.99 -4.31 11.70
CA THR A 193 15.74 -3.92 10.49
C THR A 193 15.00 -4.34 9.22
N ALA A 194 14.49 -5.58 9.18
CA ALA A 194 13.71 -6.08 8.05
C ALA A 194 12.48 -5.20 7.78
N ARG A 195 11.77 -4.81 8.83
CA ARG A 195 10.62 -3.90 8.76
C ARG A 195 11.00 -2.53 8.20
N ASN A 196 12.04 -1.92 8.77
CA ASN A 196 12.50 -0.59 8.35
C ASN A 196 12.94 -0.59 6.88
N VAL A 197 13.68 -1.62 6.44
CA VAL A 197 14.10 -1.76 5.03
C VAL A 197 12.91 -1.95 4.11
N THR A 198 11.92 -2.78 4.49
CA THR A 198 10.73 -3.01 3.68
C THR A 198 9.90 -1.73 3.53
N PHE A 199 9.69 -0.97 4.61
CA PHE A 199 8.98 0.32 4.53
C PHE A 199 9.78 1.40 3.80
N SER A 200 11.11 1.42 3.94
CA SER A 200 11.96 2.34 3.17
C SER A 200 11.88 2.05 1.67
N LEU A 201 11.86 0.76 1.29
CA LEU A 201 11.69 0.36 -0.11
C LEU A 201 10.30 0.72 -0.64
N LEU A 202 9.24 0.51 0.15
CA LEU A 202 7.88 0.97 -0.20
C LEU A 202 7.86 2.48 -0.43
N GLY A 203 8.44 3.27 0.47
CA GLY A 203 8.55 4.72 0.33
C GLY A 203 9.36 5.15 -0.89
N ALA A 204 10.48 4.48 -1.16
CA ALA A 204 11.31 4.74 -2.35
C ALA A 204 10.53 4.44 -3.64
N LEU A 205 9.81 3.31 -3.70
CA LEU A 205 8.96 2.97 -4.85
C LEU A 205 7.81 3.98 -5.02
N TYR A 206 7.23 4.46 -3.92
CA TYR A 206 6.19 5.48 -3.96
C TYR A 206 6.71 6.82 -4.52
N ILE A 207 7.87 7.28 -4.07
CA ILE A 207 8.48 8.51 -4.56
C ILE A 207 8.92 8.35 -6.02
N ALA A 208 9.56 7.23 -6.36
CA ALA A 208 10.00 6.94 -7.73
C ALA A 208 8.82 6.94 -8.70
N ARG A 209 7.68 6.29 -8.34
CA ARG A 209 6.49 6.31 -9.20
C ARG A 209 5.92 7.72 -9.33
N ALA A 210 5.82 8.51 -8.23
CA ALA A 210 5.29 9.86 -8.28
C ALA A 210 6.10 10.75 -9.24
N PHE A 211 7.42 10.59 -9.25
CA PHE A 211 8.29 11.30 -10.18
C PHE A 211 8.11 10.82 -11.64
N THR A 212 8.05 9.50 -11.86
CA THR A 212 7.90 8.93 -13.21
C THR A 212 6.51 9.19 -13.78
N ASP A 213 5.46 9.22 -12.98
CA ASP A 213 4.09 9.54 -13.40
C ASP A 213 3.97 10.96 -13.97
N LEU A 214 4.80 11.89 -13.47
CA LEU A 214 4.84 13.26 -13.97
C LEU A 214 5.75 13.44 -15.18
N SER A 215 6.82 12.64 -15.29
CA SER A 215 7.85 12.85 -16.30
C SER A 215 7.72 11.89 -17.50
N ASN A 216 7.52 10.60 -17.23
CA ASN A 216 7.46 9.57 -18.27
C ASN A 216 6.69 8.33 -17.79
N LEU A 217 5.45 8.20 -18.22
CA LEU A 217 4.57 7.08 -17.83
C LEU A 217 5.12 5.70 -18.24
N THR A 218 5.97 5.63 -19.27
CA THR A 218 6.62 4.35 -19.66
C THR A 218 7.54 3.83 -18.57
N LEU A 219 8.22 4.72 -17.83
CA LEU A 219 9.05 4.35 -16.68
C LEU A 219 8.20 3.91 -15.49
N SER A 220 7.02 4.50 -15.30
CA SER A 220 6.08 4.06 -14.24
C SER A 220 5.65 2.61 -14.40
N ARG A 221 5.57 2.09 -15.64
CA ARG A 221 5.25 0.69 -15.92
C ARG A 221 6.30 -0.30 -15.37
N LEU A 222 7.51 0.15 -15.09
CA LEU A 222 8.56 -0.67 -14.47
C LEU A 222 8.42 -0.74 -12.94
N ASN A 223 7.62 0.14 -12.35
CA ASN A 223 7.42 0.18 -10.91
C ASN A 223 6.27 -0.73 -10.48
N PRO A 224 6.53 -1.78 -9.69
CA PRO A 224 5.48 -2.73 -9.27
C PRO A 224 4.36 -2.09 -8.45
N LEU A 225 4.64 -1.00 -7.72
CA LEU A 225 3.61 -0.26 -6.99
C LEU A 225 2.65 0.48 -7.93
N ALA A 226 3.12 0.91 -9.10
CA ALA A 226 2.28 1.57 -10.09
C ALA A 226 1.28 0.61 -10.76
N TRP A 227 1.56 -0.69 -10.81
CA TRP A 227 0.68 -1.67 -11.46
C TRP A 227 -0.72 -1.70 -10.85
N VAL A 228 -0.85 -1.31 -9.58
CA VAL A 228 -2.12 -1.29 -8.87
C VAL A 228 -3.14 -0.32 -9.50
N TYR A 229 -2.70 0.89 -9.88
CA TYR A 229 -3.57 1.88 -10.53
C TYR A 229 -3.48 1.84 -12.06
N LEU A 230 -2.37 1.37 -12.64
CA LEU A 230 -2.23 1.15 -14.08
C LEU A 230 -3.15 0.04 -14.60
N SER A 231 -3.73 -0.77 -13.71
CA SER A 231 -4.83 -1.68 -14.07
C SER A 231 -6.07 -0.94 -14.59
N SER A 232 -6.18 0.38 -14.30
CA SER A 232 -7.20 1.32 -14.79
C SER A 232 -8.62 0.74 -14.76
N PRO A 233 -9.19 0.38 -13.58
CA PRO A 233 -10.56 -0.11 -13.51
C PRO A 233 -11.56 0.91 -14.07
N ALA A 234 -12.58 0.42 -14.77
CA ALA A 234 -13.64 1.19 -15.42
C ALA A 234 -13.23 2.08 -16.62
N ILE A 235 -11.96 2.05 -17.05
CA ILE A 235 -11.50 2.76 -18.26
C ILE A 235 -10.82 1.75 -19.21
N GLY A 236 -9.53 1.49 -19.00
CA GLY A 236 -8.73 0.56 -19.81
C GLY A 236 -8.93 -0.90 -19.45
N ASN A 237 -9.22 -1.20 -18.18
CA ASN A 237 -9.36 -2.55 -17.63
C ASN A 237 -8.17 -3.45 -17.96
N HIS A 238 -6.96 -2.97 -17.69
CA HIS A 238 -5.70 -3.64 -18.06
C HIS A 238 -5.36 -4.79 -17.10
N GLY A 239 -6.01 -5.95 -17.25
CA GLY A 239 -5.80 -7.15 -16.45
C GLY A 239 -4.36 -7.73 -16.52
N LEU A 240 -3.57 -7.33 -17.52
CA LEU A 240 -2.18 -7.76 -17.65
C LEU A 240 -1.32 -7.38 -16.43
N TYR A 241 -1.59 -6.25 -15.79
CA TYR A 241 -0.87 -5.84 -14.58
C TYR A 241 -1.14 -6.77 -13.39
N LEU A 242 -2.34 -7.37 -13.30
CA LEU A 242 -2.63 -8.40 -12.28
C LEU A 242 -1.77 -9.64 -12.51
N LEU A 243 -1.66 -10.08 -13.76
CA LEU A 243 -0.82 -11.22 -14.12
C LEU A 243 0.66 -10.93 -13.82
N ALA A 244 1.16 -9.76 -14.20
CA ALA A 244 2.53 -9.34 -13.91
C ALA A 244 2.81 -9.32 -12.40
N THR A 245 1.87 -8.79 -11.60
CA THR A 245 1.97 -8.78 -10.14
C THR A 245 2.00 -10.21 -9.58
N LEU A 246 1.13 -11.09 -10.06
CA LEU A 246 1.08 -12.49 -9.63
C LEU A 246 2.37 -13.25 -9.94
N LEU A 247 2.94 -13.05 -11.14
CA LEU A 247 4.23 -13.63 -11.52
C LEU A 247 5.37 -13.13 -10.62
N LEU A 248 5.37 -11.83 -10.30
CA LEU A 248 6.38 -11.25 -9.41
C LEU A 248 6.21 -11.78 -7.97
N VAL A 249 4.98 -11.93 -7.47
CA VAL A 249 4.69 -12.59 -6.18
C VAL A 249 5.28 -14.00 -6.15
N GLY A 250 5.04 -14.78 -7.20
CA GLY A 250 5.59 -16.14 -7.33
C GLY A 250 7.11 -16.14 -7.30
N CYS A 251 7.73 -15.27 -8.10
CA CYS A 251 9.19 -15.13 -8.16
C CYS A 251 9.79 -14.76 -6.79
N LEU A 252 9.28 -13.72 -6.13
CA LEU A 252 9.76 -13.28 -4.82
C LEU A 252 9.57 -14.35 -3.75
N SER A 253 8.43 -15.04 -3.76
CA SER A 253 8.14 -16.14 -2.84
C SER A 253 9.11 -17.30 -3.02
N LEU A 254 9.37 -17.72 -4.25
CA LEU A 254 10.32 -18.80 -4.56
C LEU A 254 11.75 -18.43 -4.12
N VAL A 255 12.19 -17.20 -4.40
CA VAL A 255 13.51 -16.72 -3.97
C VAL A 255 13.58 -16.68 -2.44
N ALA A 256 12.56 -16.18 -1.76
CA ALA A 256 12.51 -16.13 -0.30
C ALA A 256 12.59 -17.53 0.31
N LEU A 257 11.84 -18.50 -0.22
CA LEU A 257 11.86 -19.90 0.25
C LEU A 257 13.19 -20.59 -0.06
N TYR A 258 13.79 -20.29 -1.21
CA TYR A 258 15.12 -20.80 -1.56
C TYR A 258 16.18 -20.31 -0.55
N LEU A 259 16.17 -19.00 -0.24
CA LEU A 259 17.10 -18.43 0.74
C LEU A 259 16.84 -18.99 2.15
N GLN A 260 15.58 -19.14 2.57
CA GLN A 260 15.21 -19.77 3.84
C GLN A 260 15.79 -21.21 3.96
N ASN A 261 15.77 -21.96 2.88
CA ASN A 261 16.29 -23.33 2.89
C ASN A 261 17.82 -23.39 2.99
N ARG A 262 18.51 -22.38 2.46
CA ARG A 262 19.99 -22.32 2.39
C ARG A 262 20.63 -21.72 3.63
N ARG A 263 19.94 -20.80 4.32
CA ARG A 263 20.49 -20.17 5.52
C ARG A 263 20.34 -21.05 6.77
N ASP A 264 21.20 -20.83 7.74
CA ASP A 264 21.07 -21.43 9.05
C ASP A 264 19.92 -20.77 9.84
N ILE A 265 19.41 -21.50 10.83
CA ILE A 265 18.39 -21.00 11.76
C ILE A 265 19.00 -19.83 12.53
N SER A 266 18.21 -18.76 12.70
CA SER A 266 18.66 -17.49 13.31
C SER A 266 19.77 -16.76 12.54
N GLY A 267 20.28 -17.32 11.43
CA GLY A 267 21.25 -16.68 10.55
C GLY A 267 20.62 -15.55 9.72
N SER A 268 21.46 -14.73 9.11
CA SER A 268 21.07 -13.74 8.11
C SER A 268 22.15 -13.64 7.03
N ILE A 269 21.77 -13.26 5.81
CA ILE A 269 22.74 -13.10 4.72
C ILE A 269 23.60 -11.86 4.98
N PHE A 270 22.98 -10.78 5.47
CA PHE A 270 23.69 -9.59 5.88
C PHE A 270 23.91 -9.63 7.41
N SER A 271 25.08 -10.07 7.84
CA SER A 271 25.50 -9.95 9.24
C SER A 271 25.63 -8.47 9.57
N GLY A 272 24.85 -7.98 10.52
CA GLY A 272 25.01 -6.62 11.03
C GLY A 272 26.45 -6.44 11.57
N LYS A 273 27.14 -5.39 11.12
CA LYS A 273 28.41 -5.01 11.77
C LYS A 273 28.15 -4.87 13.26
N GLU A 274 29.01 -5.51 14.08
CA GLU A 274 29.00 -5.26 15.52
C GLU A 274 29.01 -3.76 15.76
N ARG A 275 27.99 -3.26 16.44
CA ARG A 275 27.89 -1.85 16.79
C ARG A 275 29.04 -1.53 17.75
N HIS A 276 29.70 -0.42 17.53
CA HIS A 276 30.75 0.08 18.44
C HIS A 276 30.30 -0.01 19.90
N HIS A 277 31.07 -0.69 20.74
CA HIS A 277 30.80 -0.84 22.17
C HIS A 277 30.85 0.49 22.95
N ARG A 278 31.26 1.59 22.34
CA ARG A 278 31.35 2.90 22.99
C ARG A 278 30.27 3.84 22.45
N ALA A 279 29.45 4.35 23.36
CA ALA A 279 28.51 5.42 23.05
C ALA A 279 29.26 6.71 22.72
N SER A 280 28.81 7.43 21.68
CA SER A 280 29.32 8.77 21.39
C SER A 280 29.02 9.71 22.57
N ARG A 281 29.92 10.62 22.89
CA ARG A 281 29.77 11.63 23.97
C ARG A 281 28.45 12.43 23.83
N LEU A 282 27.95 12.60 22.60
CA LEU A 282 26.68 13.28 22.35
C LEU A 282 25.47 12.54 22.95
N TYR A 283 25.59 11.23 23.17
CA TYR A 283 24.52 10.36 23.67
C TYR A 283 24.69 9.93 25.13
N SER A 284 25.65 10.54 25.84
CA SER A 284 25.92 10.25 27.26
C SER A 284 24.89 10.87 28.22
N SER A 285 24.09 11.86 27.75
CA SER A 285 22.98 12.44 28.52
C SER A 285 21.66 11.70 28.28
N THR A 286 20.73 11.78 29.23
CA THR A 286 19.37 11.21 29.11
C THR A 286 18.65 11.72 27.86
N LEU A 287 18.74 13.02 27.58
CA LEU A 287 18.16 13.63 26.37
C LEU A 287 18.82 13.09 25.11
N GLY A 288 20.14 12.95 25.08
CA GLY A 288 20.86 12.40 23.95
C GLY A 288 20.49 10.94 23.69
N PHE A 289 20.28 10.13 24.74
CA PHE A 289 19.82 8.75 24.62
C PHE A 289 18.41 8.66 24.05
N VAL A 290 17.46 9.48 24.54
CA VAL A 290 16.09 9.56 24.02
C VAL A 290 16.08 10.02 22.56
N ALA A 291 16.85 11.06 22.23
CA ALA A 291 16.98 11.57 20.87
C ALA A 291 17.54 10.51 19.91
N LYS A 292 18.53 9.73 20.34
CA LYS A 292 19.07 8.60 19.54
C LYS A 292 18.03 7.52 19.28
N ASN A 293 17.25 7.15 20.29
CA ASN A 293 16.21 6.14 20.11
C ASN A 293 15.06 6.65 19.21
N ALA A 294 14.74 7.94 19.29
CA ALA A 294 13.70 8.57 18.50
C ALA A 294 14.18 9.03 17.11
N GLN A 295 15.49 9.11 16.83
CA GLN A 295 16.03 9.73 15.61
C GLN A 295 15.46 9.12 14.32
N GLY A 296 15.30 7.79 14.27
CA GLY A 296 14.72 7.11 13.10
C GLY A 296 13.27 7.51 12.84
N GLN A 297 12.46 7.56 13.89
CA GLN A 297 11.06 7.98 13.81
C GLN A 297 10.96 9.48 13.44
N LEU A 298 11.75 10.34 14.10
CA LEU A 298 11.78 11.78 13.83
C LEU A 298 12.21 12.07 12.38
N THR A 299 13.19 11.35 11.86
CA THR A 299 13.64 11.50 10.47
C THR A 299 12.52 11.11 9.49
N ILE A 300 11.86 9.97 9.71
CA ILE A 300 10.75 9.50 8.85
C ILE A 300 9.59 10.51 8.90
N TRP A 301 9.19 10.96 10.09
CA TRP A 301 8.15 11.98 10.24
C TRP A 301 8.55 13.31 9.60
N GLY A 302 9.80 13.75 9.79
CA GLY A 302 10.31 14.97 9.19
C GLY A 302 10.29 14.95 7.66
N ILE A 303 10.75 13.85 7.05
CA ILE A 303 10.69 13.65 5.60
C ILE A 303 9.24 13.58 5.12
N GLY A 304 8.37 12.84 5.82
CA GLY A 304 6.95 12.73 5.48
C GLY A 304 6.24 14.08 5.50
N LEU A 305 6.44 14.86 6.56
CA LEU A 305 5.87 16.21 6.68
C LEU A 305 6.43 17.18 5.63
N LEU A 306 7.72 17.06 5.28
CA LEU A 306 8.33 17.88 4.24
C LEU A 306 7.73 17.56 2.86
N ILE A 307 7.57 16.27 2.52
CA ILE A 307 6.94 15.85 1.27
C ILE A 307 5.49 16.31 1.23
N MET A 308 4.75 16.11 2.32
CA MET A 308 3.35 16.53 2.42
C MET A 308 3.22 18.05 2.30
N GLY A 309 4.06 18.80 3.00
CA GLY A 309 4.07 20.27 2.92
C GLY A 309 4.43 20.79 1.53
N ALA A 310 5.39 20.18 0.86
CA ALA A 310 5.76 20.53 -0.51
C ALA A 310 4.61 20.23 -1.49
N THR A 311 3.92 19.07 -1.33
CA THR A 311 2.77 18.68 -2.15
C THR A 311 1.62 19.66 -1.97
N TYR A 312 1.22 19.93 -0.73
CA TYR A 312 0.17 20.91 -0.43
C TYR A 312 0.55 22.32 -0.85
N GLY A 313 1.79 22.76 -0.60
CA GLY A 313 2.29 24.06 -1.02
C GLY A 313 2.26 24.26 -2.53
N SER A 314 2.54 23.21 -3.31
CA SER A 314 2.39 23.22 -4.76
C SER A 314 0.94 23.41 -5.20
N ILE A 315 -0.02 22.74 -4.53
CA ILE A 315 -1.45 22.89 -4.81
C ILE A 315 -1.92 24.32 -4.52
N PHE A 316 -1.51 24.87 -3.37
CA PHE A 316 -1.89 26.23 -2.97
C PHE A 316 -1.22 27.31 -3.85
N GLY A 317 -0.01 27.08 -4.35
CA GLY A 317 0.68 27.97 -5.28
C GLY A 317 -0.03 28.12 -6.64
N ASP A 318 -0.78 27.12 -7.07
CA ASP A 318 -1.54 27.12 -8.31
C ASP A 318 -3.04 27.44 -8.12
N ILE A 319 -3.49 27.72 -6.89
CA ILE A 319 -4.91 27.93 -6.58
C ILE A 319 -5.50 29.12 -7.35
N ASP A 320 -4.70 30.19 -7.55
CA ASP A 320 -5.11 31.36 -8.33
C ASP A 320 -5.36 31.04 -9.81
N LYS A 321 -4.53 30.17 -10.39
CA LYS A 321 -4.73 29.70 -11.77
C LYS A 321 -5.93 28.76 -11.85
N PHE A 322 -6.11 27.92 -10.84
CA PHE A 322 -7.18 26.97 -10.73
C PHE A 322 -8.56 27.67 -10.59
N VAL A 323 -8.66 28.67 -9.71
CA VAL A 323 -9.86 29.48 -9.51
C VAL A 323 -10.19 30.31 -10.77
N LYS A 324 -9.18 30.89 -11.42
CA LYS A 324 -9.37 31.68 -12.65
C LYS A 324 -9.86 30.83 -13.83
N ASN A 325 -9.43 29.58 -13.93
CA ASN A 325 -9.73 28.70 -15.06
C ASN A 325 -11.00 27.87 -14.86
N ASN A 326 -11.57 27.83 -13.64
CA ASN A 326 -12.75 27.02 -13.35
C ASN A 326 -13.95 27.89 -13.06
N ALA A 327 -14.87 28.00 -14.06
CA ALA A 327 -16.05 28.86 -13.99
C ALA A 327 -16.99 28.53 -12.82
N THR A 328 -17.08 27.24 -12.45
CA THR A 328 -17.95 26.76 -11.35
C THR A 328 -17.37 27.16 -9.99
N ILE A 329 -16.07 27.05 -9.83
CA ILE A 329 -15.39 27.47 -8.59
C ILE A 329 -15.42 28.99 -8.48
N LYS A 330 -15.21 29.71 -9.59
CA LYS A 330 -15.32 31.17 -9.63
C LYS A 330 -16.72 31.63 -9.21
N ALA A 331 -17.77 30.94 -9.61
CA ALA A 331 -19.15 31.24 -9.20
C ALA A 331 -19.36 31.01 -7.70
N MET A 332 -18.84 29.93 -7.13
CA MET A 332 -18.90 29.64 -5.69
C MET A 332 -18.17 30.68 -4.82
N PHE A 333 -17.05 31.22 -5.30
CA PHE A 333 -16.30 32.25 -4.60
C PHE A 333 -16.89 33.65 -4.80
N VAL A 334 -17.55 33.95 -5.94
CA VAL A 334 -18.20 35.23 -6.20
C VAL A 334 -19.52 35.36 -5.42
N GLU A 335 -20.22 34.28 -5.15
CA GLU A 335 -21.46 34.29 -4.36
C GLU A 335 -21.19 34.43 -2.83
N ASN A 336 -19.95 34.32 -2.36
CA ASN A 336 -19.61 34.42 -0.95
C ASN A 336 -18.64 35.59 -0.69
N PRO A 337 -19.14 36.83 -0.46
CA PRO A 337 -18.31 38.05 -0.34
C PRO A 337 -17.36 38.08 0.88
N LYS A 338 -17.35 37.03 1.72
CA LYS A 338 -16.44 36.89 2.86
C LYS A 338 -15.08 36.29 2.51
N PHE A 339 -14.87 35.83 1.26
CA PHE A 339 -13.59 35.30 0.80
C PHE A 339 -12.98 36.23 -0.26
N ASN A 340 -12.45 37.35 0.16
CA ASN A 340 -11.63 38.19 -0.72
C ASN A 340 -10.18 37.72 -0.65
N LEU A 341 -9.76 36.87 -1.61
CA LEU A 341 -8.39 36.33 -1.73
C LEU A 341 -7.33 37.40 -2.10
N ALA A 342 -7.72 38.66 -2.22
CA ALA A 342 -6.83 39.78 -2.58
C ALA A 342 -6.27 40.55 -1.36
N GLU A 343 -6.67 40.20 -0.13
CA GLU A 343 -6.27 40.92 1.09
C GLU A 343 -5.57 40.03 2.16
N GLN A 344 -5.12 38.85 1.83
CA GLN A 344 -4.19 38.04 2.62
C GLN A 344 -2.96 37.69 1.78
#